data_86c98630e39b145ddfcdb575c67ab657
#
_entry.id   86c98630e39b145ddfcdb575c67ab657
#
_cell.length_a   1.000
_cell.length_b   1.000
_cell.length_c   1.000
_cell.angle_alpha   90.00
_cell.angle_beta   90.00
_cell.angle_gamma   90.00
#
_symmetry.space_group_name_H-M   'P 1'
#
loop_
_entity.id
_entity.type
_entity.pdbx_description
1 polymer ?
#
loop_
_entity_poly.entity_id
_entity_poly.type
_entity_poly.pdbx_seq_one_letter_code
_entity_poly.pdbx_strand_id
1 'polypeptide(L)'
;MTPKELIAVPTEGDRGIRDRVSGVFAKAPYFTFIEVIDRRRGEVSVQENEASKLIQGTGPMVMKNLKDRGVNVVLAGDVGPGAKTLMEISGIRLWKIEAGTKVSKALNHYIESQS
;
A
#
# COMPACT_ATOMS: atom_id res chain seq x y z
N MET A 1 19.14 -11.57 -12.03
CA MET A 1 18.67 -10.36 -11.34
C MET A 1 17.60 -10.72 -10.32
N THR A 2 17.73 -10.23 -9.11
CA THR A 2 16.78 -10.55 -8.05
C THR A 2 15.58 -9.61 -8.14
N PRO A 3 14.34 -10.16 -8.32
CA PRO A 3 13.16 -9.31 -8.36
C PRO A 3 12.97 -8.56 -7.04
N LYS A 4 12.73 -7.27 -7.13
CA LYS A 4 12.46 -6.43 -5.98
C LYS A 4 11.20 -5.62 -6.22
N GLU A 5 10.30 -5.64 -5.24
CA GLU A 5 9.09 -4.83 -5.26
C GLU A 5 8.97 -4.03 -3.99
N LEU A 6 8.40 -2.85 -4.09
CA LEU A 6 7.99 -2.06 -2.94
C LEU A 6 6.47 -2.08 -2.87
N ILE A 7 5.96 -2.54 -1.74
CA ILE A 7 4.53 -2.68 -1.51
C ILE A 7 4.08 -1.62 -0.52
N ALA A 8 2.95 -0.97 -0.80
CA ALA A 8 2.33 -0.02 0.11
C ALA A 8 1.00 -0.59 0.59
N VAL A 9 0.74 -0.46 1.88
CA VAL A 9 -0.51 -0.91 2.50
C VAL A 9 -1.06 0.23 3.35
N PRO A 10 -2.30 0.69 3.09
CA PRO A 10 -2.93 1.64 4.01
C PRO A 10 -3.24 0.94 5.32
N THR A 11 -2.78 1.48 6.44
CA THR A 11 -2.93 0.85 7.73
C THR A 11 -3.63 1.75 8.74
N GLU A 12 -4.25 1.13 9.73
CA GLU A 12 -4.99 1.85 10.78
C GLU A 12 -4.06 2.52 11.77
N GLY A 13 -2.87 1.96 11.97
CA GLY A 13 -1.89 2.46 12.91
C GLY A 13 -0.47 2.32 12.41
N ASP A 14 0.47 2.49 13.30
CA ASP A 14 1.90 2.54 13.01
C ASP A 14 2.67 1.28 13.38
N ARG A 15 1.97 0.15 13.54
CA ARG A 15 2.61 -1.10 13.97
C ARG A 15 3.17 -1.96 12.83
N GLY A 16 3.17 -1.43 11.61
CA GLY A 16 3.75 -2.12 10.47
C GLY A 16 3.01 -3.42 10.12
N ILE A 17 3.75 -4.51 9.97
CA ILE A 17 3.15 -5.80 9.59
C ILE A 17 2.22 -6.38 10.66
N ARG A 18 2.29 -5.85 11.87
CA ARG A 18 1.40 -6.26 12.96
C ARG A 18 0.09 -5.48 12.96
N ASP A 19 -0.01 -4.46 12.14
CA ASP A 19 -1.21 -3.64 12.03
C ASP A 19 -2.22 -4.28 11.08
N ARG A 20 -3.33 -3.59 10.87
CA ARG A 20 -4.43 -4.07 10.02
C ARG A 20 -4.62 -3.13 8.83
N VAL A 21 -5.02 -3.72 7.72
CA VAL A 21 -5.35 -2.98 6.50
C VAL A 21 -6.52 -2.05 6.79
N SER A 22 -6.33 -0.76 6.48
CA SER A 22 -7.35 0.25 6.69
C SER A 22 -8.55 0.04 5.77
N GLY A 23 -9.73 0.41 6.26
CA GLY A 23 -10.95 0.40 5.46
C GLY A 23 -11.02 1.51 4.42
N VAL A 24 -10.09 2.47 4.47
CA VAL A 24 -10.01 3.58 3.51
C VAL A 24 -8.58 3.62 2.96
N PHE A 25 -8.45 4.14 1.74
CA PHE A 25 -7.13 4.22 1.09
C PHE A 25 -6.50 5.60 1.26
N ALA A 26 -7.04 6.61 0.55
CA ALA A 26 -6.43 7.94 0.53
C ALA A 26 -6.45 8.63 1.90
N LYS A 27 -7.49 8.40 2.67
CA LYS A 27 -7.65 8.99 4.00
C LYS A 27 -7.13 8.08 5.12
N ALA A 28 -6.43 7.00 4.80
CA ALA A 28 -5.84 6.14 5.82
C ALA A 28 -4.86 6.95 6.67
N PRO A 29 -4.82 6.71 7.98
CA PRO A 29 -3.93 7.49 8.85
C PRO A 29 -2.45 7.21 8.64
N TYR A 30 -2.11 6.00 8.18
CA TYR A 30 -0.73 5.58 7.95
C TYR A 30 -0.63 4.74 6.69
N PHE A 31 0.59 4.67 6.15
CA PHE A 31 0.95 3.69 5.14
C PHE A 31 2.14 2.88 5.63
N THR A 32 2.04 1.59 5.47
CA THR A 32 3.14 0.66 5.76
C THR A 32 3.77 0.28 4.44
N PHE A 33 5.10 0.42 4.34
CA PHE A 33 5.86 0.10 3.13
C PHE A 33 6.70 -1.13 3.39
N ILE A 34 6.64 -2.09 2.48
CA ILE A 34 7.30 -3.39 2.66
C ILE A 34 8.09 -3.72 1.40
N GLU A 35 9.38 -3.92 1.54
CA GLU A 35 10.18 -4.46 0.44
C GLU A 35 9.99 -5.97 0.36
N VAL A 36 9.84 -6.47 -0.86
CA VAL A 36 9.86 -7.90 -1.12
C VAL A 36 10.96 -8.16 -2.13
N ILE A 37 11.94 -8.97 -1.74
CA ILE A 37 13.10 -9.29 -2.58
C ILE A 37 13.10 -10.79 -2.76
N ASP A 38 12.98 -11.23 -4.02
CA ASP A 38 12.98 -12.65 -4.36
C ASP A 38 11.94 -13.41 -3.51
N ARG A 39 10.73 -12.85 -3.42
CA ARG A 39 9.58 -13.42 -2.69
C ARG A 39 9.79 -13.50 -1.17
N ARG A 40 10.74 -12.72 -0.65
CA ARG A 40 10.99 -12.64 0.80
C ARG A 40 10.82 -11.22 1.29
N ARG A 41 10.21 -11.10 2.46
CA ARG A 41 10.04 -9.79 3.08
C ARG A 41 11.39 -9.21 3.45
N GLY A 42 11.65 -7.99 2.99
CA GLY A 42 12.80 -7.20 3.37
C GLY A 42 12.44 -6.15 4.40
N GLU A 43 12.92 -4.93 4.18
CA GLU A 43 12.70 -3.82 5.11
C GLU A 43 11.23 -3.42 5.17
N VAL A 44 10.77 -3.08 6.39
CA VAL A 44 9.43 -2.57 6.64
C VAL A 44 9.57 -1.18 7.25
N SER A 45 8.83 -0.22 6.70
CA SER A 45 8.78 1.12 7.26
C SER A 45 7.33 1.59 7.33
N VAL A 46 7.07 2.55 8.22
CA VAL A 46 5.73 3.10 8.41
C VAL A 46 5.83 4.60 8.31
N GLN A 47 4.86 5.21 7.64
CA GLN A 47 4.81 6.65 7.51
C GLN A 47 3.41 7.16 7.77
N GLU A 48 3.32 8.22 8.57
CA GLU A 48 2.06 8.92 8.75
C GLU A 48 1.61 9.50 7.40
N ASN A 49 0.33 9.37 7.10
CA ASN A 49 -0.22 9.89 5.85
C ASN A 49 -0.66 11.35 6.04
N GLU A 50 0.27 12.26 5.82
CA GLU A 50 -0.01 13.70 5.95
C GLU A 50 -1.12 14.15 5.01
N ALA A 51 -1.25 13.52 3.84
CA ALA A 51 -2.30 13.87 2.88
C ALA A 51 -3.70 13.62 3.44
N SER A 52 -3.85 12.76 4.44
CA SER A 52 -5.15 12.48 5.05
C SER A 52 -5.77 13.72 5.68
N LYS A 53 -4.97 14.74 5.97
CA LYS A 53 -5.40 15.99 6.59
C LYS A 53 -5.93 17.01 5.57
N LEU A 54 -5.74 16.76 4.29
CA LEU A 54 -6.20 17.68 3.24
C LEU A 54 -7.70 17.63 3.11
N ILE A 55 -8.29 18.82 2.86
CA ILE A 55 -9.73 18.92 2.57
C ILE A 55 -10.02 18.40 1.18
N GLN A 56 -9.14 18.70 0.21
CA GLN A 56 -9.28 18.29 -1.18
C GLN A 56 -7.91 17.79 -1.68
N GLY A 57 -7.94 16.98 -2.73
CA GLY A 57 -6.71 16.52 -3.38
C GLY A 57 -5.98 15.43 -2.64
N THR A 58 -6.63 14.74 -1.68
CA THR A 58 -6.00 13.69 -0.90
C THR A 58 -5.54 12.53 -1.79
N GLY A 59 -6.43 12.06 -2.68
CA GLY A 59 -6.11 10.93 -3.57
C GLY A 59 -4.91 11.21 -4.46
N PRO A 60 -4.92 12.32 -5.23
CA PRO A 60 -3.77 12.66 -6.06
C PRO A 60 -2.47 12.82 -5.28
N MET A 61 -2.52 13.41 -4.08
CA MET A 61 -1.33 13.59 -3.26
C MET A 61 -0.77 12.24 -2.79
N VAL A 62 -1.64 11.34 -2.33
CA VAL A 62 -1.22 10.00 -1.94
C VAL A 62 -0.57 9.29 -3.13
N MET A 63 -1.19 9.35 -4.30
CA MET A 63 -0.66 8.68 -5.48
C MET A 63 0.70 9.25 -5.88
N LYS A 64 0.87 10.58 -5.79
CA LYS A 64 2.16 11.20 -6.04
C LYS A 64 3.23 10.66 -5.07
N ASN A 65 2.89 10.59 -3.78
CA ASN A 65 3.82 10.09 -2.77
C ASN A 65 4.21 8.64 -3.02
N LEU A 66 3.25 7.79 -3.38
CA LEU A 66 3.54 6.39 -3.68
C LEU A 66 4.43 6.25 -4.91
N LYS A 67 4.13 7.03 -5.96
CA LYS A 67 4.93 7.01 -7.18
C LYS A 67 6.35 7.49 -6.91
N ASP A 68 6.51 8.57 -6.16
CA ASP A 68 7.82 9.13 -5.85
C ASP A 68 8.67 8.16 -5.03
N ARG A 69 8.04 7.31 -4.23
CA ARG A 69 8.74 6.26 -3.46
C ARG A 69 9.09 5.03 -4.29
N GLY A 70 8.55 4.92 -5.48
CA GLY A 70 8.79 3.75 -6.34
C GLY A 70 7.93 2.55 -5.98
N VAL A 71 6.75 2.79 -5.43
CA VAL A 71 5.81 1.71 -5.09
C VAL A 71 5.37 0.97 -6.36
N ASN A 72 5.38 -0.35 -6.30
CA ASN A 72 4.97 -1.21 -7.41
C ASN A 72 3.57 -1.78 -7.21
N VAL A 73 3.19 -2.05 -5.95
CA VAL A 73 1.95 -2.74 -5.62
C VAL A 73 1.32 -2.10 -4.38
N VAL A 74 0.00 -1.97 -4.41
CA VAL A 74 -0.79 -1.56 -3.25
C VAL A 74 -1.64 -2.74 -2.81
N LEU A 75 -1.59 -3.09 -1.54
CA LEU A 75 -2.50 -4.07 -0.94
C LEU A 75 -3.57 -3.28 -0.21
N ALA A 76 -4.78 -3.31 -0.71
CA ALA A 76 -5.88 -2.54 -0.13
C ALA A 76 -7.23 -3.10 -0.56
N GLY A 77 -8.28 -2.64 0.09
CA GLY A 77 -9.65 -2.90 -0.34
C GLY A 77 -10.03 -1.96 -1.47
N ASP A 78 -11.13 -1.23 -1.31
CA ASP A 78 -11.55 -0.26 -2.32
C ASP A 78 -10.70 1.01 -2.23
N VAL A 79 -10.22 1.46 -3.38
CA VAL A 79 -9.40 2.66 -3.46
C VAL A 79 -10.12 3.84 -4.10
N GLY A 80 -11.32 3.61 -4.63
CA GLY A 80 -12.07 4.62 -5.36
C GLY A 80 -11.64 4.71 -6.82
N PRO A 81 -12.54 5.21 -7.70
CA PRO A 81 -12.25 5.23 -9.14
C PRO A 81 -11.12 6.18 -9.53
N GLY A 82 -11.00 7.32 -8.87
CA GLY A 82 -9.93 8.28 -9.16
C GLY A 82 -8.56 7.70 -8.86
N ALA A 83 -8.39 7.08 -7.68
CA ALA A 83 -7.14 6.47 -7.30
C ALA A 83 -6.80 5.29 -8.21
N LYS A 84 -7.80 4.48 -8.56
CA LYS A 84 -7.60 3.34 -9.45
C LYS A 84 -7.05 3.78 -10.80
N THR A 85 -7.62 4.84 -11.37
CA THR A 85 -7.14 5.40 -12.64
C THR A 85 -5.70 5.87 -12.53
N LEU A 86 -5.37 6.57 -11.45
CA LEU A 86 -4.01 7.06 -11.24
C LEU A 86 -3.02 5.91 -11.04
N MET A 87 -3.43 4.83 -10.39
CA MET A 87 -2.60 3.63 -10.26
C MET A 87 -2.28 3.03 -11.62
N GLU A 88 -3.28 2.91 -12.48
CA GLU A 88 -3.09 2.37 -13.84
C GLU A 88 -2.11 3.22 -14.63
N ILE A 89 -2.28 4.55 -14.58
CA ILE A 89 -1.39 5.47 -15.30
C ILE A 89 0.03 5.38 -14.77
N SER A 90 0.19 5.20 -13.47
CA SER A 90 1.51 5.17 -12.81
C SER A 90 2.16 3.79 -12.84
N GLY A 91 1.48 2.78 -13.36
CA GLY A 91 2.01 1.42 -13.38
C GLY A 91 2.02 0.74 -12.01
N ILE A 92 1.21 1.22 -11.07
CA ILE A 92 1.08 0.63 -9.74
C ILE A 92 -0.07 -0.37 -9.78
N ARG A 93 0.19 -1.61 -9.38
CA ARG A 93 -0.83 -2.65 -9.36
C ARG A 93 -1.60 -2.62 -8.05
N LEU A 94 -2.89 -2.88 -8.11
CA LEU A 94 -3.72 -3.06 -6.92
C LEU A 94 -3.97 -4.55 -6.71
N TRP A 95 -3.53 -5.06 -5.56
CA TRP A 95 -3.88 -6.39 -5.11
C TRP A 95 -4.95 -6.25 -4.05
N LYS A 96 -6.17 -6.66 -4.36
CA LYS A 96 -7.29 -6.50 -3.44
C LYS A 96 -7.18 -7.42 -2.25
N ILE A 97 -7.37 -6.84 -1.06
CA ILE A 97 -7.37 -7.55 0.20
C ILE A 97 -8.45 -6.94 1.09
N GLU A 98 -9.10 -7.76 1.88
CA GLU A 98 -10.19 -7.29 2.73
C GLU A 98 -9.67 -6.38 3.84
N ALA A 99 -10.38 -5.25 4.07
CA ALA A 99 -10.06 -4.34 5.16
C ALA A 99 -10.13 -5.08 6.49
N GLY A 100 -9.27 -4.71 7.43
CA GLY A 100 -9.17 -5.38 8.72
C GLY A 100 -8.27 -6.60 8.72
N THR A 101 -7.82 -7.06 7.56
CA THR A 101 -6.86 -8.16 7.47
C THR A 101 -5.53 -7.72 8.08
N LYS A 102 -4.91 -8.61 8.83
CA LYS A 102 -3.57 -8.32 9.36
C LYS A 102 -2.59 -8.15 8.20
N VAL A 103 -1.74 -7.12 8.27
CA VAL A 103 -0.82 -6.81 7.18
C VAL A 103 0.07 -8.00 6.83
N SER A 104 0.60 -8.69 7.85
CA SER A 104 1.44 -9.88 7.61
C SER A 104 0.71 -10.97 6.85
N LYS A 105 -0.58 -11.16 7.14
CA LYS A 105 -1.40 -12.14 6.44
C LYS A 105 -1.65 -11.73 5.00
N ALA A 106 -1.99 -10.45 4.78
CA ALA A 106 -2.20 -9.91 3.45
C ALA A 106 -0.93 -10.07 2.60
N LEU A 107 0.22 -9.75 3.17
CA LEU A 107 1.50 -9.87 2.50
C LEU A 107 1.79 -11.32 2.11
N ASN A 108 1.56 -12.27 3.02
CA ASN A 108 1.79 -13.69 2.72
C ASN A 108 0.91 -14.17 1.58
N HIS A 109 -0.37 -13.77 1.56
CA HIS A 109 -1.27 -14.12 0.46
C HIS A 109 -0.75 -13.57 -0.86
N TYR A 110 -0.30 -12.32 -0.87
CA TYR A 110 0.25 -11.72 -2.08
C TYR A 110 1.49 -12.49 -2.57
N ILE A 111 2.44 -12.75 -1.68
CA ILE A 111 3.68 -13.45 -2.04
C ILE A 111 3.37 -14.83 -2.60
N GLU A 112 2.48 -15.58 -1.95
CA GLU A 112 2.09 -16.90 -2.41
C GLU A 112 1.46 -16.87 -3.79
N SER A 113 0.69 -15.82 -4.10
CA SER A 113 0.04 -15.67 -5.40
C SER A 113 1.03 -15.43 -6.53
N GLN A 114 2.24 -15.01 -6.22
CA GLN A 114 3.28 -14.72 -7.22
C GLN A 114 4.13 -15.93 -7.56
N SER A 115 3.83 -17.09 -7.00
CA SER A 115 4.62 -18.30 -7.28
C SER A 115 4.26 -18.95 -8.60
#